data_bd88e784c647999a4f6c7a1a30620d37
#
_entry.id   bd88e784c647999a4f6c7a1a30620d37
#
_cell.length_a   1.000
_cell.length_b   1.000
_cell.length_c   1.000
_cell.angle_alpha   90.00
_cell.angle_beta   90.00
_cell.angle_gamma   90.00
#
_symmetry.space_group_name_H-M   'P 1'
#
loop_
_entity.id
_entity.type
_entity.pdbx_description
1 polymer ?
#
loop_
_entity_poly.entity_id
_entity_poly.type
_entity_poly.pdbx_seq_one_letter_code
_entity_poly.pdbx_strand_id
1 'polypeptide(L)'
;MRRMLVKKILFALTGLLFAVGAHADYLRDIQVTMQKANSGTEALMLWNVYRMTDSGGDSVVCGFVKGFDNTAYFVPFLYKGGELFMDDDAHPEWGQQAYQVSPCSRTTSPV
;
A
#
# COMPACT_ATOMS: atom_id res chain seq x y z
N MET A 1 37.19 -3.34 -0.36
CA MET A 1 36.84 -2.88 -1.70
C MET A 1 36.35 -3.99 -2.57
N ARG A 2 37.16 -4.97 -2.76
CA ARG A 2 36.79 -6.04 -3.66
C ARG A 2 35.52 -6.73 -3.25
N ARG A 3 35.32 -6.93 -1.97
CA ARG A 3 34.12 -7.59 -1.52
C ARG A 3 32.89 -6.81 -1.86
N MET A 4 33.02 -5.51 -1.79
CA MET A 4 31.89 -4.67 -2.13
C MET A 4 31.47 -4.86 -3.56
N LEU A 5 32.43 -4.97 -4.46
CA LEU A 5 32.13 -5.19 -5.85
C LEU A 5 31.42 -6.50 -6.07
N VAL A 6 31.88 -7.53 -5.40
CA VAL A 6 31.27 -8.84 -5.52
C VAL A 6 29.82 -8.79 -5.05
N LYS A 7 29.58 -8.10 -3.95
CA LYS A 7 28.23 -7.98 -3.45
C LYS A 7 27.34 -7.24 -4.42
N LYS A 8 27.86 -6.22 -5.04
CA LYS A 8 27.06 -5.48 -6.01
C LYS A 8 26.66 -6.35 -7.18
N ILE A 9 27.54 -7.21 -7.61
CA ILE A 9 27.22 -8.13 -8.68
C ILE A 9 26.09 -9.05 -8.25
N LEU A 10 26.16 -9.56 -7.04
CA LEU A 10 25.12 -10.42 -6.54
C LEU A 10 23.78 -9.68 -6.46
N PHE A 11 23.84 -8.45 -6.03
CA PHE A 11 22.61 -7.64 -5.98
C PHE A 11 22.00 -7.47 -7.35
N ALA A 12 22.81 -7.28 -8.35
CA ALA A 12 22.29 -7.13 -9.70
C ALA A 12 21.51 -8.37 -10.12
N LEU A 13 22.05 -9.53 -9.83
CA LEU A 13 21.37 -10.78 -10.14
C LEU A 13 20.07 -10.89 -9.35
N THR A 14 20.13 -10.56 -8.09
CA THR A 14 18.95 -10.58 -7.25
C THR A 14 17.90 -9.62 -7.78
N GLY A 15 18.33 -8.47 -8.26
CA GLY A 15 17.42 -7.48 -8.82
C GLY A 15 16.63 -8.02 -10.00
N LEU A 16 17.27 -8.83 -10.82
CA LEU A 16 16.56 -9.43 -11.94
C LEU A 16 15.47 -10.37 -11.46
N LEU A 17 15.74 -11.14 -10.44
CA LEU A 17 14.73 -12.03 -9.87
C LEU A 17 13.57 -11.21 -9.28
N PHE A 18 13.89 -10.12 -8.63
CA PHE A 18 12.86 -9.26 -8.06
C PHE A 18 11.96 -8.68 -9.13
N ALA A 19 12.51 -8.37 -10.28
CA ALA A 19 11.69 -7.81 -11.35
C ALA A 19 10.53 -8.73 -11.69
N VAL A 20 10.73 -10.03 -11.56
CA VAL A 20 9.69 -10.99 -11.84
C VAL A 20 8.62 -10.97 -10.77
N GLY A 21 9.01 -10.73 -9.51
CA GLY A 21 8.09 -10.76 -8.39
C GLY A 21 7.59 -9.38 -7.96
N ALA A 22 7.70 -8.37 -8.83
CA ALA A 22 7.39 -7.00 -8.43
C ALA A 22 5.94 -6.83 -7.95
N HIS A 23 5.01 -7.56 -8.54
CA HIS A 23 3.60 -7.43 -8.15
C HIS A 23 3.34 -7.92 -6.73
N ALA A 24 4.00 -9.01 -6.35
CA ALA A 24 3.85 -9.55 -5.00
C ALA A 24 4.47 -8.60 -3.97
N ASP A 25 5.54 -7.91 -4.36
CA ASP A 25 6.27 -7.07 -3.42
C ASP A 25 5.45 -5.87 -2.95
N TYR A 26 4.71 -5.23 -3.83
CA TYR A 26 3.97 -4.06 -3.38
C TYR A 26 2.82 -4.44 -2.45
N LEU A 27 2.22 -5.59 -2.65
CA LEU A 27 1.19 -6.06 -1.72
C LEU A 27 1.77 -6.32 -0.35
N ARG A 28 2.96 -6.89 -0.32
CA ARG A 28 3.64 -7.16 0.94
C ARG A 28 3.98 -5.88 1.65
N ASP A 29 4.49 -4.89 0.92
CA ASP A 29 4.83 -3.60 1.51
C ASP A 29 3.60 -2.94 2.13
N ILE A 30 2.48 -3.01 1.45
CA ILE A 30 1.24 -2.45 1.96
C ILE A 30 0.83 -3.16 3.25
N GLN A 31 0.89 -4.48 3.25
CA GLN A 31 0.52 -5.25 4.44
C GLN A 31 1.43 -4.91 5.62
N VAL A 32 2.73 -4.81 5.38
CA VAL A 32 3.67 -4.46 6.43
C VAL A 32 3.40 -3.06 6.97
N THR A 33 3.18 -2.12 6.08
CA THR A 33 2.90 -0.73 6.47
C THR A 33 1.61 -0.66 7.29
N MET A 34 0.57 -1.35 6.85
CA MET A 34 -0.69 -1.37 7.57
C MET A 34 -0.55 -2.02 8.94
N GLN A 35 0.18 -3.13 9.03
CA GLN A 35 0.37 -3.80 10.30
C GLN A 35 1.09 -2.90 11.28
N LYS A 36 2.08 -2.16 10.83
CA LYS A 36 2.81 -1.26 11.71
C LYS A 36 1.96 -0.09 12.18
N ALA A 37 1.08 0.40 11.33
CA ALA A 37 0.22 1.52 11.68
C ALA A 37 -1.02 1.09 12.45
N ASN A 38 -1.35 -0.20 12.41
CA ASN A 38 -2.58 -0.71 13.00
C ASN A 38 -2.41 -0.87 14.52
N SER A 39 -3.28 -0.23 15.27
CA SER A 39 -3.28 -0.39 16.72
C SER A 39 -4.38 -1.34 17.19
N GLY A 40 -5.16 -1.91 16.27
CA GLY A 40 -6.19 -2.85 16.62
C GLY A 40 -5.69 -4.28 16.68
N THR A 41 -6.59 -5.19 17.05
CA THR A 41 -6.27 -6.61 17.18
C THR A 41 -6.95 -7.46 16.11
N GLU A 42 -7.85 -6.87 15.32
CA GLU A 42 -8.55 -7.58 14.25
C GLU A 42 -7.60 -7.88 13.11
N ALA A 43 -7.84 -9.00 12.44
CA ALA A 43 -7.09 -9.31 11.22
C ALA A 43 -7.46 -8.33 10.13
N LEU A 44 -6.46 -7.86 9.39
CA LEU A 44 -6.69 -6.94 8.29
C LEU A 44 -7.14 -7.72 7.05
N MET A 45 -8.15 -7.21 6.37
CA MET A 45 -8.67 -7.82 5.16
C MET A 45 -8.63 -6.80 4.04
N LEU A 46 -7.90 -7.10 2.98
CA LEU A 46 -7.79 -6.22 1.82
C LEU A 46 -8.76 -6.66 0.74
N TRP A 47 -9.28 -5.69 -0.01
CA TRP A 47 -10.21 -5.98 -1.09
C TRP A 47 -9.98 -5.03 -2.25
N ASN A 48 -10.07 -5.56 -3.45
CA ASN A 48 -10.00 -4.80 -4.70
C ASN A 48 -8.76 -3.90 -4.76
N VAL A 49 -7.61 -4.49 -4.52
CA VAL A 49 -6.34 -3.76 -4.55
C VAL A 49 -5.84 -3.69 -5.99
N TYR A 50 -5.48 -2.49 -6.44
CA TYR A 50 -5.00 -2.29 -7.80
C TYR A 50 -4.04 -1.13 -7.85
N ARG A 51 -3.22 -1.11 -8.90
CA ARG A 51 -2.24 -0.06 -9.11
C ARG A 51 -2.73 0.94 -10.13
N MET A 52 -2.39 2.20 -9.91
CA MET A 52 -2.68 3.27 -10.84
C MET A 52 -1.49 4.20 -10.94
N THR A 53 -1.53 5.10 -11.91
CA THR A 53 -0.55 6.17 -12.06
C THR A 53 -1.28 7.48 -11.76
N ASP A 54 -0.72 8.29 -10.88
CA ASP A 54 -1.35 9.55 -10.54
C ASP A 54 -1.00 10.62 -11.58
N SER A 55 -1.52 11.83 -11.39
CA SER A 55 -1.32 12.93 -12.33
C SER A 55 0.13 13.35 -12.44
N GLY A 56 0.94 13.07 -11.44
CA GLY A 56 2.36 13.35 -11.47
C GLY A 56 3.20 12.26 -12.09
N GLY A 57 2.59 11.17 -12.54
CA GLY A 57 3.31 10.06 -13.13
C GLY A 57 3.80 9.03 -12.14
N ASP A 58 3.45 9.15 -10.87
CA ASP A 58 3.89 8.22 -9.84
C ASP A 58 2.94 7.05 -9.72
N SER A 59 3.51 5.90 -9.39
CA SER A 59 2.73 4.69 -9.16
C SER A 59 2.08 4.76 -7.79
N VAL A 60 0.79 4.49 -7.73
CA VAL A 60 0.04 4.45 -6.47
C VAL A 60 -0.77 3.17 -6.42
N VAL A 61 -1.15 2.75 -5.22
CA VAL A 61 -1.96 1.56 -5.03
C VAL A 61 -3.23 1.96 -4.32
N CYS A 62 -4.35 1.49 -4.83
CA CYS A 62 -5.68 1.78 -4.29
C CYS A 62 -6.31 0.48 -3.83
N GLY A 63 -7.28 0.58 -2.93
CA GLY A 63 -8.00 -0.59 -2.46
C GLY A 63 -8.87 -0.27 -1.26
N PHE A 64 -9.33 -1.31 -0.61
CA PHE A 64 -10.13 -1.19 0.60
C PHE A 64 -9.55 -2.08 1.68
N VAL A 65 -9.67 -1.66 2.93
CA VAL A 65 -9.19 -2.45 4.06
C VAL A 65 -10.25 -2.46 5.16
N LYS A 66 -10.44 -3.63 5.76
CA LYS A 66 -11.33 -3.82 6.89
C LYS A 66 -10.51 -4.33 8.07
N GLY A 67 -10.89 -3.93 9.26
CA GLY A 67 -10.19 -4.37 10.46
C GLY A 67 -9.14 -3.40 10.96
N PHE A 68 -8.80 -2.38 10.18
CA PHE A 68 -7.78 -1.42 10.60
C PHE A 68 -8.29 -0.66 11.84
N ASP A 69 -7.48 -0.70 12.90
CA ASP A 69 -7.86 -0.17 14.21
C ASP A 69 -9.23 -0.67 14.65
N ASN A 70 -9.51 -1.94 14.31
CA ASN A 70 -10.75 -2.65 14.67
C ASN A 70 -12.00 -2.04 14.01
N THR A 71 -11.84 -1.36 12.85
CA THR A 71 -13.02 -0.91 12.12
C THR A 71 -13.78 -2.09 11.55
N ALA A 72 -15.11 -2.02 11.66
CA ALA A 72 -15.97 -3.12 11.26
C ALA A 72 -16.43 -3.03 9.80
N TYR A 73 -15.93 -2.04 9.07
CA TYR A 73 -16.33 -1.80 7.68
C TYR A 73 -15.09 -1.58 6.82
N PHE A 74 -15.26 -1.71 5.50
CA PHE A 74 -14.17 -1.48 4.56
C PHE A 74 -13.94 0.01 4.37
N VAL A 75 -12.67 0.42 4.44
CA VAL A 75 -12.25 1.81 4.28
C VAL A 75 -11.40 1.92 3.03
N PRO A 76 -11.70 2.87 2.13
CA PRO A 76 -10.84 3.08 0.95
C PRO A 76 -9.46 3.56 1.36
N PHE A 77 -8.44 3.03 0.70
CA PHE A 77 -7.07 3.45 1.03
C PHE A 77 -6.28 3.78 -0.22
N LEU A 78 -5.25 4.58 -0.02
CA LEU A 78 -4.23 4.94 -1.00
C LEU A 78 -2.88 4.66 -0.39
N TYR A 79 -2.02 3.98 -1.13
CA TYR A 79 -0.64 3.74 -0.72
C TYR A 79 0.26 4.37 -1.75
N LYS A 80 1.09 5.32 -1.33
CA LYS A 80 1.97 6.05 -2.23
C LYS A 80 3.27 6.38 -1.52
N GLY A 81 4.39 5.99 -2.13
CA GLY A 81 5.69 6.35 -1.61
C GLY A 81 5.97 5.84 -0.21
N GLY A 82 5.43 4.69 0.14
CA GLY A 82 5.61 4.14 1.48
C GLY A 82 4.67 4.70 2.52
N GLU A 83 3.74 5.57 2.12
CA GLU A 83 2.77 6.17 3.05
C GLU A 83 1.37 5.69 2.75
N LEU A 84 0.62 5.49 3.82
CA LEU A 84 -0.75 5.00 3.75
C LEU A 84 -1.72 6.13 4.12
N PHE A 85 -2.73 6.32 3.28
CA PHE A 85 -3.79 7.30 3.52
C PHE A 85 -5.13 6.59 3.39
N MET A 86 -6.11 6.99 4.18
CA MET A 86 -7.41 6.35 4.14
C MET A 86 -8.52 7.39 4.21
N ASP A 87 -9.65 7.10 3.55
CA ASP A 87 -10.78 8.01 3.46
C ASP A 87 -11.89 7.53 4.39
N ASP A 88 -11.86 8.02 5.62
CA ASP A 88 -12.87 7.71 6.62
C ASP A 88 -13.25 8.98 7.36
N ASP A 89 -14.51 9.36 7.29
CA ASP A 89 -15.00 10.58 7.93
C ASP A 89 -14.81 10.54 9.44
N ALA A 90 -14.85 9.36 10.02
CA ALA A 90 -14.66 9.20 11.46
C ALA A 90 -13.19 9.35 11.87
N HIS A 91 -12.28 9.29 10.91
CA HIS A 91 -10.85 9.31 11.19
C HIS A 91 -10.12 10.21 10.19
N PRO A 92 -10.36 11.54 10.25
CA PRO A 92 -9.68 12.44 9.33
C PRO A 92 -8.16 12.40 9.46
N GLU A 93 -7.65 11.98 10.61
CA GLU A 93 -6.20 11.85 10.82
C GLU A 93 -5.58 10.78 9.92
N TRP A 94 -6.37 9.94 9.28
CA TRP A 94 -5.85 8.90 8.37
C TRP A 94 -5.53 9.44 6.99
N GLY A 95 -5.63 10.74 6.77
CA GLY A 95 -5.24 11.34 5.51
C GLY A 95 -6.34 11.36 4.46
N GLN A 96 -7.56 11.60 4.89
CA GLN A 96 -8.72 11.60 4.01
C GLN A 96 -8.55 12.51 2.81
N GLN A 97 -7.98 13.70 3.02
CA GLN A 97 -7.82 14.66 1.93
C GLN A 97 -6.87 14.14 0.86
N ALA A 98 -5.79 13.50 1.27
CA ALA A 98 -4.84 12.93 0.32
C ALA A 98 -5.50 11.87 -0.54
N TYR A 99 -6.36 11.06 0.06
CA TYR A 99 -7.11 10.07 -0.71
C TYR A 99 -8.06 10.75 -1.70
N GLN A 100 -8.76 11.78 -1.27
CA GLN A 100 -9.78 12.41 -2.10
C GLN A 100 -9.22 13.06 -3.35
N VAL A 101 -7.98 13.53 -3.30
CA VAL A 101 -7.35 14.13 -4.48
C VAL A 101 -6.60 13.10 -5.32
N SER A 102 -6.60 11.85 -4.92
CA SER A 102 -5.89 10.79 -5.63
C SER A 102 -6.74 10.23 -6.77
N PRO A 103 -6.15 9.43 -7.67
CA PRO A 103 -6.91 8.79 -8.73
C PRO A 103 -7.71 7.58 -8.27
N CYS A 104 -7.67 7.23 -6.98
CA CYS A 104 -8.37 6.07 -6.48
C CYS A 104 -9.88 6.28 -6.52
N SER A 105 -10.62 5.21 -6.85
CA SER A 105 -12.07 5.25 -6.93
C SER A 105 -12.68 4.75 -5.63
N ARG A 106 -13.69 5.45 -5.15
CA ARG A 106 -14.42 5.09 -3.95
C ARG A 106 -15.77 4.46 -4.24
N THR A 107 -16.01 4.10 -5.47
CA THR A 107 -17.37 3.82 -5.89
C THR A 107 -17.95 2.52 -5.39
N THR A 108 -17.13 1.53 -5.05
CA THR A 108 -17.69 0.22 -4.73
C THR A 108 -16.98 -0.37 -3.53
N SER A 109 -17.52 -0.10 -2.37
CA SER A 109 -17.05 -0.73 -1.14
C SER A 109 -17.84 -2.02 -0.93
N PRO A 110 -17.17 -3.13 -0.64
CA PRO A 110 -17.90 -4.35 -0.26
C PRO A 110 -18.55 -4.12 1.11
N VAL A 111 -19.74 -4.55 1.23
CA VAL A 111 -20.48 -4.33 2.49
C VAL A 111 -20.26 -5.46 3.44
#